data_ce94a56b93126917ccbf028bc6aeb0a4
#
_entry.id   ce94a56b93126917ccbf028bc6aeb0a4
#
_cell.length_a   1.000
_cell.length_b   1.000
_cell.length_c   1.000
_cell.angle_alpha   90.00
_cell.angle_beta   90.00
_cell.angle_gamma   90.00
#
_symmetry.space_group_name_H-M   'P 1'
#
loop_
_entity.id
_entity.type
_entity.pdbx_description
1 polymer ?
#
loop_
_entity_poly.entity_id
_entity_poly.type
_entity_poly.pdbx_seq_one_letter_code
_entity_poly.pdbx_strand_id
1 'polypeptide(L)'
;MCFCKREGSNWLDMGMGTGVIPRGMAQYGANIIATDISHNQINEAIELSKGMENIKYKVIAAEDIDYEENTFDAITACQCFWYFDSKIVVPKIKRILRPGGIFLKVYMSYMKEEDITQDSNEIVKQINNSWEGASPAIQDLKTHYFENPQMDTIIVDIPFTRESWHGRMLASRGVMAAMNEKQISEFGKRHMDMLCKKYPKQFTVKHKVFLTWYTMK
;
A
#
# COMPACT_ATOMS: atom_id res chain seq x y z
N MET A 1 13.50 16.48 -1.67
CA MET A 1 12.45 17.47 -1.98
C MET A 1 11.24 17.15 -1.12
N CYS A 2 10.75 18.05 -0.28
CA CYS A 2 9.63 17.73 0.64
C CYS A 2 8.32 18.07 -0.06
N PHE A 3 7.61 17.07 -0.55
CA PHE A 3 6.33 17.23 -1.26
C PHE A 3 5.18 17.76 -0.38
N CYS A 4 5.38 17.86 0.94
CA CYS A 4 4.33 17.97 1.94
C CYS A 4 4.16 19.38 2.55
N LYS A 5 4.87 20.42 2.08
CA LYS A 5 4.93 21.70 2.78
C LYS A 5 4.03 22.82 2.23
N ARG A 6 2.86 22.50 1.69
CA ARG A 6 1.83 23.54 1.47
C ARG A 6 0.64 23.25 2.37
N GLU A 7 0.57 23.95 3.48
CA GLU A 7 -0.65 24.04 4.29
C GLU A 7 -1.83 24.41 3.37
N GLY A 8 -2.95 23.68 3.49
CA GLY A 8 -4.11 23.88 2.64
C GLY A 8 -4.06 23.19 1.26
N SER A 9 -2.99 22.40 0.94
CA SER A 9 -2.97 21.62 -0.31
C SER A 9 -4.07 20.55 -0.33
N ASN A 10 -4.63 20.30 -1.52
CA ASN A 10 -5.68 19.30 -1.74
C ASN A 10 -5.06 17.99 -2.22
N TRP A 11 -5.30 16.92 -1.50
CA TRP A 11 -4.77 15.59 -1.80
C TRP A 11 -5.88 14.58 -2.01
N LEU A 12 -5.64 13.65 -2.94
CA LEU A 12 -6.45 12.46 -3.14
C LEU A 12 -5.59 11.22 -2.86
N ASP A 13 -6.02 10.36 -1.94
CA ASP A 13 -5.41 9.05 -1.76
C ASP A 13 -6.37 7.97 -2.28
N MET A 14 -5.92 7.24 -3.31
CA MET A 14 -6.72 6.24 -4.03
C MET A 14 -6.38 4.85 -3.52
N GLY A 15 -7.41 4.05 -3.15
CA GLY A 15 -7.20 2.72 -2.59
C GLY A 15 -6.47 2.77 -1.26
N MET A 16 -6.93 3.64 -0.36
CA MET A 16 -6.22 4.02 0.87
C MET A 16 -6.15 2.91 1.92
N GLY A 17 -6.91 1.81 1.77
CA GLY A 17 -7.04 0.76 2.77
C GLY A 17 -7.52 1.30 4.11
N THR A 18 -6.80 0.98 5.20
CA THR A 18 -7.10 1.52 6.55
C THR A 18 -6.57 2.94 6.79
N GLY A 19 -6.16 3.66 5.74
CA GLY A 19 -5.81 5.09 5.81
C GLY A 19 -4.43 5.41 6.41
N VAL A 20 -3.43 4.57 6.22
CA VAL A 20 -2.06 4.81 6.73
C VAL A 20 -1.46 6.08 6.12
N ILE A 21 -1.57 6.24 4.79
CA ILE A 21 -1.05 7.42 4.08
C ILE A 21 -1.81 8.70 4.49
N PRO A 22 -3.15 8.75 4.42
CA PRO A 22 -3.90 9.93 4.84
C PRO A 22 -3.57 10.38 6.26
N ARG A 23 -3.55 9.48 7.24
CA ARG A 23 -3.21 9.83 8.63
C ARG A 23 -1.79 10.36 8.77
N GLY A 24 -0.84 9.74 8.10
CA GLY A 24 0.55 10.21 8.09
C GLY A 24 0.71 11.60 7.47
N MET A 25 -0.11 11.93 6.47
CA MET A 25 -0.05 13.20 5.74
C MET A 25 -0.87 14.32 6.37
N ALA A 26 -1.94 14.00 7.10
CA ALA A 26 -2.82 14.97 7.74
C ALA A 26 -2.07 15.94 8.68
N GLN A 27 -1.03 15.47 9.34
CA GLN A 27 -0.19 16.29 10.24
C GLN A 27 0.55 17.45 9.54
N TYR A 28 0.64 17.41 8.20
CA TYR A 28 1.30 18.46 7.41
C TYR A 28 0.32 19.50 6.86
N GLY A 29 -0.94 19.49 7.33
CA GLY A 29 -1.95 20.51 7.00
C GLY A 29 -2.61 20.35 5.63
N ALA A 30 -2.47 19.20 4.98
CA ALA A 30 -3.18 18.92 3.74
C ALA A 30 -4.67 18.62 3.97
N ASN A 31 -5.55 19.05 3.05
CA ASN A 31 -6.94 18.61 2.97
C ASN A 31 -6.99 17.33 2.16
N ILE A 32 -7.36 16.23 2.76
CA ILE A 32 -7.23 14.91 2.14
C ILE A 32 -8.62 14.33 1.85
N ILE A 33 -8.82 13.90 0.59
CA ILE A 33 -9.90 12.99 0.23
C ILE A 33 -9.26 11.61 0.09
N ALA A 34 -9.75 10.64 0.88
CA ALA A 34 -9.24 9.30 0.92
C ALA A 34 -10.33 8.32 0.45
N THR A 35 -10.00 7.49 -0.54
CA THR A 35 -10.98 6.64 -1.20
C THR A 35 -10.59 5.18 -1.16
N ASP A 36 -11.57 4.30 -1.00
CA ASP A 36 -11.40 2.85 -1.15
C ASP A 36 -12.73 2.24 -1.60
N ILE A 37 -12.69 1.12 -2.30
CA ILE A 37 -13.89 0.39 -2.72
C ILE A 37 -14.53 -0.38 -1.54
N SER A 38 -13.75 -0.68 -0.50
CA SER A 38 -14.18 -1.48 0.64
C SER A 38 -14.75 -0.65 1.77
N HIS A 39 -16.05 -0.82 2.04
CA HIS A 39 -16.71 -0.23 3.23
C HIS A 39 -15.98 -0.57 4.54
N ASN A 40 -15.49 -1.81 4.68
CA ASN A 40 -14.80 -2.24 5.90
C ASN A 40 -13.49 -1.48 6.11
N GLN A 41 -12.72 -1.25 5.04
CA GLN A 41 -11.48 -0.47 5.11
C GLN A 41 -11.76 0.99 5.49
N ILE A 42 -12.79 1.58 4.91
CA ILE A 42 -13.23 2.95 5.23
C ILE A 42 -13.65 3.07 6.70
N ASN A 43 -14.48 2.15 7.19
CA ASN A 43 -14.93 2.16 8.59
C ASN A 43 -13.74 2.07 9.56
N GLU A 44 -12.81 1.18 9.31
CA GLU A 44 -11.59 1.06 10.12
C GLU A 44 -10.74 2.34 10.06
N ALA A 45 -10.59 2.93 8.87
CA ALA A 45 -9.84 4.17 8.71
C ALA A 45 -10.45 5.33 9.49
N ILE A 46 -11.78 5.46 9.50
CA ILE A 46 -12.51 6.48 10.27
C ILE A 46 -12.23 6.31 11.76
N GLU A 47 -12.32 5.08 12.28
CA GLU A 47 -12.05 4.81 13.69
C GLU A 47 -10.59 5.15 14.08
N LEU A 48 -9.63 4.77 13.22
CA LEU A 48 -8.21 5.02 13.45
C LEU A 48 -7.79 6.49 13.31
N SER A 49 -8.64 7.33 12.71
CA SER A 49 -8.35 8.76 12.46
C SER A 49 -9.24 9.70 13.27
N LYS A 50 -9.85 9.23 14.35
CA LYS A 50 -10.64 10.09 15.24
C LYS A 50 -9.87 11.33 15.66
N GLY A 51 -10.48 12.51 15.46
CA GLY A 51 -9.85 13.80 15.73
C GLY A 51 -9.05 14.41 14.57
N MET A 52 -8.97 13.77 13.41
CA MET A 52 -8.35 14.31 12.20
C MET A 52 -9.43 14.89 11.28
N GLU A 53 -9.73 16.19 11.41
CA GLU A 53 -10.85 16.84 10.70
C GLU A 53 -10.53 17.13 9.21
N ASN A 54 -9.26 17.09 8.84
CA ASN A 54 -8.78 17.39 7.49
C ASN A 54 -8.75 16.16 6.55
N ILE A 55 -9.34 15.01 6.97
CA ILE A 55 -9.48 13.82 6.13
C ILE A 55 -10.96 13.57 5.88
N LYS A 56 -11.34 13.45 4.60
CA LYS A 56 -12.69 13.05 4.16
C LYS A 56 -12.61 11.69 3.49
N TYR A 57 -13.47 10.77 3.91
CA TYR A 57 -13.51 9.39 3.40
C TYR A 57 -14.65 9.20 2.41
N LYS A 58 -14.39 8.43 1.33
CA LYS A 58 -15.43 8.04 0.34
C LYS A 58 -15.27 6.58 -0.04
N VAL A 59 -16.37 5.83 -0.02
CA VAL A 59 -16.44 4.50 -0.64
C VAL A 59 -16.70 4.69 -2.13
N ILE A 60 -15.69 4.45 -2.97
CA ILE A 60 -15.79 4.60 -4.42
C ILE A 60 -14.66 3.82 -5.09
N ALA A 61 -14.94 3.20 -6.24
CA ALA A 61 -13.90 2.59 -7.06
C ALA A 61 -13.01 3.67 -7.70
N ALA A 62 -11.75 3.34 -7.95
CA ALA A 62 -10.81 4.27 -8.59
C ALA A 62 -11.29 4.70 -9.98
N GLU A 63 -11.95 3.78 -10.70
CA GLU A 63 -12.52 3.97 -12.02
C GLU A 63 -13.71 4.95 -12.03
N ASP A 64 -14.43 5.08 -10.92
CA ASP A 64 -15.62 5.93 -10.78
C ASP A 64 -15.30 7.32 -10.21
N ILE A 65 -14.04 7.56 -9.80
CA ILE A 65 -13.62 8.89 -9.31
C ILE A 65 -13.86 9.94 -10.40
N ASP A 66 -14.60 10.98 -10.03
CA ASP A 66 -14.88 12.12 -10.89
C ASP A 66 -14.85 13.42 -10.08
N TYR A 67 -13.86 14.27 -10.39
CA TYR A 67 -13.67 15.61 -9.85
C TYR A 67 -13.42 16.58 -10.99
N GLU A 68 -13.59 17.86 -10.74
CA GLU A 68 -13.27 18.92 -11.69
C GLU A 68 -11.77 18.92 -12.04
N GLU A 69 -11.46 19.51 -13.19
CA GLU A 69 -10.07 19.66 -13.63
C GLU A 69 -9.25 20.46 -12.61
N ASN A 70 -7.98 20.14 -12.49
CA ASN A 70 -7.05 20.88 -11.65
C ASN A 70 -7.48 21.00 -10.17
N THR A 71 -8.17 20.01 -9.63
CA THR A 71 -8.65 19.98 -8.23
C THR A 71 -7.55 19.69 -7.22
N PHE A 72 -6.62 18.78 -7.55
CA PHE A 72 -5.66 18.25 -6.59
C PHE A 72 -4.23 18.72 -6.86
N ASP A 73 -3.50 18.99 -5.78
CA ASP A 73 -2.07 19.25 -5.78
C ASP A 73 -1.25 17.96 -5.79
N ALA A 74 -1.80 16.90 -5.19
CA ALA A 74 -1.18 15.59 -5.19
C ALA A 74 -2.23 14.46 -5.23
N ILE A 75 -1.88 13.36 -5.89
CA ILE A 75 -2.63 12.10 -5.86
C ILE A 75 -1.66 11.00 -5.46
N THR A 76 -2.06 10.15 -4.53
CA THR A 76 -1.29 8.99 -4.09
C THR A 76 -2.03 7.69 -4.37
N ALA A 77 -1.28 6.62 -4.67
CA ALA A 77 -1.75 5.26 -4.72
C ALA A 77 -0.68 4.35 -4.07
N CYS A 78 -0.99 3.84 -2.88
CA CYS A 78 -0.05 3.03 -2.10
C CYS A 78 -0.50 1.58 -2.06
N GLN A 79 0.28 0.67 -2.61
CA GLN A 79 0.02 -0.79 -2.60
C GLN A 79 -1.26 -1.21 -3.33
N CYS A 80 -1.75 -0.43 -4.30
CA CYS A 80 -3.06 -0.67 -4.92
C CYS A 80 -3.13 -0.41 -6.43
N PHE A 81 -2.24 0.39 -7.03
CA PHE A 81 -2.41 0.88 -8.40
C PHE A 81 -2.55 -0.24 -9.45
N TRP A 82 -1.91 -1.38 -9.25
CA TRP A 82 -2.02 -2.56 -10.14
C TRP A 82 -3.39 -3.26 -10.13
N TYR A 83 -4.31 -2.85 -9.25
CA TYR A 83 -5.69 -3.34 -9.24
C TYR A 83 -6.62 -2.48 -10.10
N PHE A 84 -6.19 -1.28 -10.48
CA PHE A 84 -7.00 -0.32 -11.22
C PHE A 84 -6.91 -0.56 -12.72
N ASP A 85 -8.00 -0.29 -13.45
CA ASP A 85 -7.94 -0.19 -14.91
C ASP A 85 -7.22 1.10 -15.29
N SER A 86 -5.94 0.98 -15.61
CA SER A 86 -5.09 2.12 -15.95
C SER A 86 -5.60 2.89 -17.19
N LYS A 87 -6.33 2.25 -18.11
CA LYS A 87 -6.91 2.91 -19.28
C LYS A 87 -8.00 3.92 -18.89
N ILE A 88 -8.70 3.67 -17.79
CA ILE A 88 -9.73 4.55 -17.22
C ILE A 88 -9.12 5.55 -16.25
N VAL A 89 -8.28 5.06 -15.33
CA VAL A 89 -7.81 5.87 -14.19
C VAL A 89 -6.74 6.88 -14.59
N VAL A 90 -5.81 6.54 -15.50
CA VAL A 90 -4.70 7.44 -15.89
C VAL A 90 -5.19 8.72 -16.54
N PRO A 91 -6.14 8.72 -17.50
CA PRO A 91 -6.71 9.95 -18.03
C PRO A 91 -7.40 10.82 -16.97
N LYS A 92 -8.09 10.20 -16.00
CA LYS A 92 -8.74 10.92 -14.89
C LYS A 92 -7.71 11.59 -13.99
N ILE A 93 -6.66 10.88 -13.59
CA ILE A 93 -5.55 11.44 -12.80
C ILE A 93 -4.96 12.66 -13.52
N LYS A 94 -4.70 12.55 -14.84
CA LYS A 94 -4.14 13.65 -15.63
C LYS A 94 -5.05 14.88 -15.63
N ARG A 95 -6.36 14.68 -15.69
CA ARG A 95 -7.36 15.76 -15.72
C ARG A 95 -7.51 16.47 -14.37
N ILE A 96 -7.57 15.70 -13.28
CA ILE A 96 -7.90 16.26 -11.97
C ILE A 96 -6.67 16.77 -11.20
N LEU A 97 -5.45 16.45 -11.62
CA LEU A 97 -4.23 17.06 -11.10
C LEU A 97 -3.99 18.45 -11.71
N ARG A 98 -3.56 19.38 -10.88
CA ARG A 98 -3.14 20.73 -11.32
C ARG A 98 -1.84 20.67 -12.11
N PRO A 99 -1.58 21.65 -13.00
CA PRO A 99 -0.24 21.86 -13.52
C PRO A 99 0.79 21.99 -12.38
N GLY A 100 1.88 21.26 -12.46
CA GLY A 100 2.86 21.13 -11.37
C GLY A 100 2.43 20.20 -10.22
N GLY A 101 1.23 19.64 -10.27
CA GLY A 101 0.76 18.63 -9.32
C GLY A 101 1.46 17.29 -9.50
N ILE A 102 1.40 16.44 -8.47
CA ILE A 102 2.19 15.21 -8.40
C ILE A 102 1.28 14.00 -8.29
N PHE A 103 1.54 13.01 -9.15
CA PHE A 103 1.05 11.66 -8.94
C PHE A 103 2.16 10.78 -8.37
N LEU A 104 1.94 10.17 -7.20
CA LEU A 104 2.91 9.31 -6.50
C LEU A 104 2.34 7.89 -6.35
N LYS A 105 3.05 6.91 -6.92
CA LYS A 105 2.86 5.49 -6.63
C LYS A 105 3.86 5.06 -5.56
N VAL A 106 3.37 4.32 -4.57
CA VAL A 106 4.20 3.72 -3.51
C VAL A 106 4.00 2.21 -3.51
N TYR A 107 5.07 1.48 -3.57
CA TYR A 107 5.08 0.03 -3.36
C TYR A 107 6.08 -0.32 -2.26
N MET A 108 5.68 -1.18 -1.34
CA MET A 108 6.54 -1.64 -0.26
C MET A 108 6.54 -3.16 -0.20
N SER A 109 7.73 -3.75 -0.08
CA SER A 109 7.90 -5.18 0.08
C SER A 109 8.96 -5.46 1.14
N TYR A 110 8.75 -6.49 1.94
CA TYR A 110 9.82 -6.99 2.82
C TYR A 110 11.00 -7.52 2.01
N MET A 111 12.19 -7.38 2.55
CA MET A 111 13.41 -7.88 1.89
C MET A 111 13.45 -9.40 2.04
N LYS A 112 13.62 -10.08 0.90
CA LYS A 112 13.57 -11.55 0.84
C LYS A 112 14.82 -12.21 1.44
N GLU A 113 15.86 -11.43 1.61
CA GLU A 113 17.17 -11.85 2.13
C GLU A 113 17.19 -12.00 3.66
N GLU A 114 16.21 -11.43 4.37
CA GLU A 114 16.08 -11.54 5.82
C GLU A 114 15.69 -12.97 6.22
N ASP A 115 16.35 -13.55 7.21
CA ASP A 115 16.13 -14.94 7.66
C ASP A 115 14.65 -15.21 7.98
N ILE A 116 14.00 -14.29 8.67
CA ILE A 116 12.59 -14.41 9.03
C ILE A 116 11.67 -14.46 7.82
N THR A 117 12.01 -13.72 6.76
CA THR A 117 11.26 -13.74 5.49
C THR A 117 11.51 -15.02 4.72
N GLN A 118 12.73 -15.53 4.73
CA GLN A 118 13.09 -16.81 4.11
C GLN A 118 12.35 -17.95 4.80
N ASP A 119 12.43 -18.05 6.11
CA ASP A 119 11.73 -19.07 6.92
C ASP A 119 10.20 -19.01 6.71
N SER A 120 9.63 -17.82 6.68
CA SER A 120 8.18 -17.64 6.44
C SER A 120 7.78 -18.08 5.04
N ASN A 121 8.53 -17.66 4.02
CA ASN A 121 8.26 -18.02 2.62
C ASN A 121 8.47 -19.51 2.36
N GLU A 122 9.40 -20.15 3.05
CA GLU A 122 9.63 -21.59 2.93
C GLU A 122 8.39 -22.38 3.39
N ILE A 123 7.75 -21.97 4.48
CA ILE A 123 6.49 -22.59 4.94
C ILE A 123 5.39 -22.37 3.91
N VAL A 124 5.29 -21.17 3.31
CA VAL A 124 4.32 -20.92 2.23
C VAL A 124 4.52 -21.88 1.07
N LYS A 125 5.77 -22.05 0.59
CA LYS A 125 6.10 -22.94 -0.54
C LYS A 125 5.82 -24.40 -0.24
N GLN A 126 6.08 -24.87 0.97
CA GLN A 126 5.83 -26.24 1.37
C GLN A 126 4.34 -26.58 1.40
N ILE A 127 3.47 -25.62 1.68
CA ILE A 127 2.01 -25.83 1.75
C ILE A 127 1.36 -25.51 0.40
N ASN A 128 1.86 -24.49 -0.30
CA ASN A 128 1.39 -24.06 -1.61
C ASN A 128 2.57 -24.09 -2.61
N ASN A 129 2.85 -25.26 -3.13
CA ASN A 129 3.97 -25.50 -4.05
C ASN A 129 3.79 -24.84 -5.43
N SER A 130 2.58 -24.43 -5.77
CA SER A 130 2.28 -23.68 -7.01
C SER A 130 2.54 -22.16 -6.88
N TRP A 131 2.87 -21.68 -5.68
CA TRP A 131 3.10 -20.25 -5.47
C TRP A 131 4.50 -19.82 -5.91
N GLU A 132 4.58 -19.10 -6.99
CA GLU A 132 5.85 -18.62 -7.59
C GLU A 132 6.31 -17.27 -7.01
N GLY A 133 5.55 -16.69 -6.09
CA GLY A 133 5.89 -15.36 -5.52
C GLY A 133 5.75 -14.20 -6.52
N ALA A 134 5.13 -14.45 -7.68
CA ALA A 134 4.87 -13.41 -8.66
C ALA A 134 3.83 -12.41 -8.14
N SER A 135 4.11 -11.13 -8.27
CA SER A 135 3.18 -10.06 -7.89
C SER A 135 2.90 -9.15 -9.08
N PRO A 136 1.62 -8.83 -9.39
CA PRO A 136 1.26 -7.82 -10.38
C PRO A 136 1.91 -6.46 -10.10
N ALA A 137 2.22 -6.16 -8.84
CA ALA A 137 2.94 -4.97 -8.42
C ALA A 137 4.34 -4.85 -9.07
N ILE A 138 5.03 -5.95 -9.35
CA ILE A 138 6.34 -5.93 -10.03
C ILE A 138 6.20 -5.44 -11.47
N GLN A 139 5.13 -5.85 -12.16
CA GLN A 139 4.85 -5.35 -13.50
C GLN A 139 4.44 -3.88 -13.47
N ASP A 140 3.61 -3.48 -12.51
CA ASP A 140 3.21 -2.08 -12.31
C ASP A 140 4.40 -1.16 -12.02
N LEU A 141 5.38 -1.62 -11.22
CA LEU A 141 6.62 -0.86 -10.97
C LEU A 141 7.39 -0.53 -12.25
N LYS A 142 7.38 -1.43 -13.24
CA LYS A 142 8.07 -1.26 -14.52
C LYS A 142 7.25 -0.44 -15.52
N THR A 143 5.97 -0.20 -15.25
CA THR A 143 5.07 0.52 -16.16
C THR A 143 5.09 2.00 -15.87
N HIS A 144 5.41 2.80 -16.89
CA HIS A 144 5.38 4.25 -16.83
C HIS A 144 4.09 4.76 -17.47
N TYR A 145 3.25 5.43 -16.66
CA TYR A 145 1.93 5.89 -17.07
C TYR A 145 1.93 7.33 -17.58
N PHE A 146 2.96 8.10 -17.25
CA PHE A 146 3.16 9.47 -17.69
C PHE A 146 4.63 9.67 -18.09
N GLU A 147 4.92 10.79 -18.75
CA GLU A 147 6.28 11.15 -19.15
C GLU A 147 7.17 11.50 -17.94
N ASN A 148 8.49 11.31 -18.11
CA ASN A 148 9.52 11.72 -17.16
C ASN A 148 9.29 11.17 -15.72
N PRO A 149 9.12 9.85 -15.52
CA PRO A 149 9.03 9.27 -14.19
C PRO A 149 10.28 9.59 -13.38
N GLN A 150 10.07 9.99 -12.14
CA GLN A 150 11.12 10.06 -11.15
C GLN A 150 10.95 8.87 -10.22
N MET A 151 12.06 8.26 -9.82
CA MET A 151 12.03 7.06 -8.98
C MET A 151 13.05 7.18 -7.86
N ASP A 152 12.68 6.67 -6.69
CA ASP A 152 13.58 6.50 -5.57
C ASP A 152 13.28 5.21 -4.85
N THR A 153 14.25 4.73 -4.08
CA THR A 153 14.11 3.52 -3.29
C THR A 153 14.76 3.73 -1.94
N ILE A 154 13.98 3.51 -0.89
CA ILE A 154 14.46 3.59 0.49
C ILE A 154 14.30 2.25 1.20
N ILE A 155 15.20 1.96 2.13
CA ILE A 155 15.09 0.81 3.03
C ILE A 155 14.67 1.33 4.39
N VAL A 156 13.64 0.71 4.96
CA VAL A 156 13.09 1.06 6.27
C VAL A 156 13.03 -0.18 7.15
N ASP A 157 13.37 -0.01 8.41
CA ASP A 157 13.21 -1.03 9.44
C ASP A 157 11.81 -0.90 10.05
N ILE A 158 10.97 -1.92 9.86
CA ILE A 158 9.61 -1.94 10.39
C ILE A 158 9.56 -2.86 11.60
N PRO A 159 9.13 -2.36 12.77
CA PRO A 159 8.99 -3.19 13.97
C PRO A 159 7.77 -4.11 13.85
N PHE A 160 7.96 -5.34 14.28
CA PHE A 160 6.92 -6.36 14.38
C PHE A 160 6.98 -7.07 15.72
N THR A 161 5.81 -7.56 16.16
CA THR A 161 5.72 -8.69 17.09
C THR A 161 5.56 -9.99 16.30
N ARG A 162 5.68 -11.14 16.95
CA ARG A 162 5.39 -12.44 16.31
C ARG A 162 3.98 -12.47 15.73
N GLU A 163 3.01 -11.95 16.48
CA GLU A 163 1.60 -11.88 16.10
C GLU A 163 1.37 -10.97 14.89
N SER A 164 1.96 -9.77 14.89
CA SER A 164 1.78 -8.83 13.79
C SER A 164 2.48 -9.29 12.51
N TRP A 165 3.67 -9.91 12.61
CA TRP A 165 4.32 -10.53 11.46
C TRP A 165 3.53 -11.73 10.94
N HIS A 166 3.02 -12.57 11.84
CA HIS A 166 2.14 -13.67 11.48
C HIS A 166 0.91 -13.20 10.72
N GLY A 167 0.21 -12.18 11.25
CA GLY A 167 -0.93 -11.54 10.58
C GLY A 167 -0.57 -10.98 9.20
N ARG A 168 0.61 -10.33 9.08
CA ARG A 168 1.13 -9.83 7.80
C ARG A 168 1.32 -10.94 6.77
N MET A 169 1.85 -12.10 7.20
CA MET A 169 2.05 -13.26 6.32
C MET A 169 0.74 -13.94 5.96
N LEU A 170 -0.20 -14.08 6.92
CA LEU A 170 -1.56 -14.57 6.63
C LEU A 170 -2.26 -13.72 5.56
N ALA A 171 -2.19 -12.40 5.66
CA ALA A 171 -2.78 -11.48 4.70
C ALA A 171 -2.07 -11.45 3.34
N SER A 172 -0.97 -12.20 3.16
CA SER A 172 -0.26 -12.26 1.90
C SER A 172 -1.04 -13.00 0.82
N ARG A 173 -0.79 -12.65 -0.44
CA ARG A 173 -1.43 -13.32 -1.60
C ARG A 173 -1.10 -14.82 -1.68
N GLY A 174 0.10 -15.19 -1.23
CA GLY A 174 0.53 -16.61 -1.22
C GLY A 174 -0.20 -17.47 -0.19
N VAL A 175 -0.87 -16.85 0.78
CA VAL A 175 -1.64 -17.53 1.83
C VAL A 175 -3.13 -17.27 1.61
N MET A 176 -3.64 -16.10 2.01
CA MET A 176 -5.09 -15.83 2.05
C MET A 176 -5.78 -15.93 0.69
N ALA A 177 -5.12 -15.51 -0.40
CA ALA A 177 -5.72 -15.51 -1.73
C ALA A 177 -5.44 -16.80 -2.53
N ALA A 178 -4.52 -17.65 -2.09
CA ALA A 178 -4.05 -18.80 -2.86
C ALA A 178 -4.20 -20.16 -2.16
N MET A 179 -4.56 -20.17 -0.87
CA MET A 179 -4.72 -21.38 -0.07
C MET A 179 -6.19 -21.61 0.31
N ASN A 180 -6.59 -22.87 0.46
CA ASN A 180 -7.88 -23.24 1.06
C ASN A 180 -7.81 -23.16 2.59
N GLU A 181 -8.96 -23.25 3.27
CA GLU A 181 -9.06 -23.10 4.74
C GLU A 181 -8.16 -24.07 5.51
N LYS A 182 -8.03 -25.33 5.07
CA LYS A 182 -7.17 -26.32 5.70
C LYS A 182 -5.69 -25.93 5.59
N GLN A 183 -5.28 -25.47 4.42
CA GLN A 183 -3.91 -24.98 4.18
C GLN A 183 -3.60 -23.70 4.98
N ILE A 184 -4.57 -22.77 5.07
CA ILE A 184 -4.43 -21.55 5.89
C ILE A 184 -4.26 -21.93 7.36
N SER A 185 -5.06 -22.87 7.88
CA SER A 185 -4.95 -23.36 9.25
C SER A 185 -3.60 -24.03 9.51
N GLU A 186 -3.14 -24.87 8.58
CA GLU A 186 -1.82 -25.52 8.66
C GLU A 186 -0.69 -24.49 8.63
N PHE A 187 -0.75 -23.52 7.71
CA PHE A 187 0.21 -22.41 7.66
C PHE A 187 0.23 -21.66 8.99
N GLY A 188 -0.95 -21.30 9.50
CA GLY A 188 -1.09 -20.55 10.74
C GLY A 188 -0.37 -21.20 11.90
N LYS A 189 -0.59 -22.49 12.10
CA LYS A 189 0.07 -23.27 13.16
C LYS A 189 1.58 -23.37 12.95
N ARG A 190 2.03 -23.81 11.77
CA ARG A 190 3.46 -24.03 11.49
C ARG A 190 4.25 -22.72 11.55
N HIS A 191 3.69 -21.65 11.02
CA HIS A 191 4.35 -20.33 10.99
C HIS A 191 4.49 -19.76 12.42
N MET A 192 3.44 -19.82 13.24
CA MET A 192 3.53 -19.37 14.64
C MET A 192 4.50 -20.22 15.45
N ASP A 193 4.50 -21.54 15.29
CA ASP A 193 5.45 -22.45 15.94
C ASP A 193 6.90 -22.11 15.56
N MET A 194 7.18 -21.83 14.30
CA MET A 194 8.48 -21.39 13.80
C MET A 194 8.90 -20.08 14.45
N LEU A 195 8.00 -19.07 14.46
CA LEU A 195 8.28 -17.78 15.07
C LEU A 195 8.59 -17.90 16.56
N CYS A 196 7.83 -18.72 17.29
CA CYS A 196 8.07 -18.93 18.72
C CYS A 196 9.41 -19.61 19.01
N LYS A 197 9.87 -20.51 18.13
CA LYS A 197 11.11 -21.26 18.32
C LYS A 197 12.36 -20.48 17.91
N LYS A 198 12.28 -19.67 16.83
CA LYS A 198 13.47 -19.07 16.20
C LYS A 198 13.65 -17.58 16.47
N TYR A 199 12.58 -16.83 16.75
CA TYR A 199 12.62 -15.38 16.80
C TYR A 199 12.20 -14.81 18.15
N PRO A 200 12.70 -13.65 18.58
CA PRO A 200 12.27 -12.98 19.81
C PRO A 200 10.81 -12.50 19.68
N LYS A 201 10.17 -12.08 20.79
CA LYS A 201 8.80 -11.58 20.78
C LYS A 201 8.62 -10.33 19.93
N GLN A 202 9.67 -9.50 19.84
CA GLN A 202 9.71 -8.29 19.04
C GLN A 202 10.99 -8.29 18.19
N PHE A 203 10.88 -7.86 16.96
CA PHE A 203 11.99 -7.77 15.98
C PHE A 203 11.68 -6.72 14.93
N THR A 204 12.65 -6.37 14.12
CA THR A 204 12.47 -5.55 12.94
C THR A 204 12.62 -6.38 11.68
N VAL A 205 11.89 -6.00 10.63
CA VAL A 205 12.04 -6.58 9.29
C VAL A 205 12.31 -5.45 8.31
N LYS A 206 13.40 -5.57 7.56
CA LYS A 206 13.72 -4.59 6.51
C LYS A 206 12.72 -4.66 5.38
N HIS A 207 12.21 -3.51 5.02
CA HIS A 207 11.34 -3.34 3.87
C HIS A 207 11.97 -2.39 2.86
N LYS A 208 11.81 -2.72 1.59
CA LYS A 208 12.19 -1.87 0.48
C LYS A 208 10.95 -1.14 -0.01
N VAL A 209 10.99 0.18 0.04
CA VAL A 209 9.94 1.07 -0.43
C VAL A 209 10.36 1.67 -1.75
N PHE A 210 9.56 1.44 -2.77
CA PHE A 210 9.74 1.98 -4.11
C PHE A 210 8.78 3.15 -4.28
N LEU A 211 9.33 4.29 -4.64
CA LEU A 211 8.62 5.52 -4.93
C LEU A 211 8.73 5.79 -6.42
N THR A 212 7.60 5.97 -7.09
CA THR A 212 7.56 6.44 -8.48
C THR A 212 6.62 7.62 -8.55
N TRP A 213 7.11 8.78 -8.97
CA TRP A 213 6.25 9.95 -9.08
C TRP A 213 6.41 10.66 -10.41
N TYR A 214 5.37 11.39 -10.76
CA TYR A 214 5.25 12.15 -12.00
C TYR A 214 4.78 13.56 -11.65
N THR A 215 5.40 14.56 -12.25
CA THR A 215 4.95 15.96 -12.14
C THR A 215 4.16 16.31 -13.42
N MET A 216 2.92 16.75 -13.27
CA MET A 216 2.08 17.15 -14.41
C MET A 216 2.60 18.48 -14.99
N LYS A 217 2.57 18.56 -16.33
CA LYS A 217 2.91 19.79 -17.06
C LYS A 217 1.73 20.73 -17.14
#